data_6939d32cfd60f4d66e8bfc5a17b28f94
#
_entry.id   6939d32cfd60f4d66e8bfc5a17b28f94
#
_cell.length_a   1.000
_cell.length_b   1.000
_cell.length_c   1.000
_cell.angle_alpha   90.00
_cell.angle_beta   90.00
_cell.angle_gamma   90.00
#
_symmetry.space_group_name_H-M   'P 1'
#
loop_
_entity.id
_entity.type
_entity.pdbx_description
1 polymer ?
#
loop_
_entity_poly.entity_id
_entity_poly.type
_entity_poly.pdbx_seq_one_letter_code
_entity_poly.pdbx_strand_id
1 'polypeptide(L)'
;MNKKTLEQLDYYRIRERIASFCISIEGKEALLRREPVTDREEGKKLRSLGLEWHRLHHCLHPKALHSWDEVEKLFSIIKVEGAALTTKQAFSLLQFALSASAIQKDAEEASKEIDIPHLHALCQQLPDLTVAENEIDRVVDKNGEMKDLPEIRAIRNRIAALHKEIDTEIRSYTTDPLYSASLQSTVPVLRGGHQVLAVRSDRRGGIQGIVHELS
;
A
#
# COMPACT_ATOMS: atom_id res chain seq x y z
N MET A 1 -38.05 7.41 -9.40
CA MET A 1 -38.83 6.14 -9.22
C MET A 1 -38.93 5.85 -7.75
N ASN A 2 -40.05 5.23 -7.27
CA ASN A 2 -40.14 4.91 -5.86
C ASN A 2 -39.45 3.54 -5.56
N LYS A 3 -39.11 3.32 -4.29
CA LYS A 3 -38.36 2.12 -3.84
C LYS A 3 -39.11 0.81 -4.20
N LYS A 4 -40.41 0.79 -4.02
CA LYS A 4 -41.25 -0.40 -4.32
C LYS A 4 -41.18 -0.80 -5.80
N THR A 5 -41.18 0.18 -6.71
CA THR A 5 -41.05 -0.09 -8.15
C THR A 5 -39.64 -0.65 -8.49
N LEU A 6 -38.58 -0.13 -7.84
CA LEU A 6 -37.25 -0.67 -8.05
C LEU A 6 -37.09 -2.10 -7.55
N GLU A 7 -37.70 -2.43 -6.41
CA GLU A 7 -37.76 -3.79 -5.89
C GLU A 7 -38.51 -4.73 -6.85
N GLN A 8 -39.67 -4.31 -7.37
CA GLN A 8 -40.45 -5.10 -8.34
C GLN A 8 -39.69 -5.33 -9.67
N LEU A 9 -38.81 -4.44 -10.05
CA LEU A 9 -37.96 -4.56 -11.23
C LEU A 9 -36.63 -5.30 -10.97
N ASP A 10 -36.45 -5.87 -9.78
CA ASP A 10 -35.19 -6.52 -9.37
C ASP A 10 -33.94 -5.61 -9.50
N TYR A 11 -34.13 -4.28 -9.48
CA TYR A 11 -33.05 -3.33 -9.72
C TYR A 11 -31.86 -3.53 -8.76
N TYR A 12 -32.13 -3.67 -7.47
CA TYR A 12 -31.09 -3.83 -6.45
C TYR A 12 -30.32 -5.14 -6.63
N ARG A 13 -31.00 -6.23 -6.96
CA ARG A 13 -30.38 -7.53 -7.21
C ARG A 13 -29.46 -7.48 -8.45
N ILE A 14 -29.92 -6.84 -9.53
CA ILE A 14 -29.14 -6.68 -10.76
C ILE A 14 -27.92 -5.80 -10.46
N ARG A 15 -28.11 -4.69 -9.75
CA ARG A 15 -27.03 -3.77 -9.34
C ARG A 15 -25.96 -4.49 -8.51
N GLU A 16 -26.35 -5.28 -7.51
CA GLU A 16 -25.44 -6.10 -6.70
C GLU A 16 -24.67 -7.13 -7.56
N ARG A 17 -25.39 -7.75 -8.51
CA ARG A 17 -24.75 -8.70 -9.43
C ARG A 17 -23.71 -8.01 -10.32
N ILE A 18 -23.98 -6.83 -10.84
CA ILE A 18 -23.01 -6.04 -11.62
C ILE A 18 -21.85 -5.60 -10.71
N ALA A 19 -22.14 -5.15 -9.49
CA ALA A 19 -21.12 -4.74 -8.52
C ALA A 19 -20.16 -5.87 -8.14
N SER A 20 -20.59 -7.13 -8.24
CA SER A 20 -19.69 -8.28 -7.99
C SER A 20 -18.60 -8.48 -9.06
N PHE A 21 -18.68 -7.80 -10.19
CA PHE A 21 -17.66 -7.80 -11.25
C PHE A 21 -16.70 -6.61 -11.15
N CYS A 22 -16.93 -5.67 -10.23
CA CYS A 22 -16.00 -4.57 -10.02
C CYS A 22 -14.70 -5.09 -9.43
N ILE A 23 -13.59 -4.62 -9.98
CA ILE A 23 -12.23 -5.00 -9.56
C ILE A 23 -11.73 -4.17 -8.36
N SER A 24 -12.36 -3.04 -8.06
CA SER A 24 -12.01 -2.17 -6.94
C SER A 24 -13.18 -1.97 -5.97
N ILE A 25 -12.84 -1.67 -4.73
CA ILE A 25 -13.81 -1.37 -3.67
C ILE A 25 -14.56 -0.08 -4.01
N GLU A 26 -13.83 0.97 -4.44
CA GLU A 26 -14.40 2.26 -4.81
C GLU A 26 -15.40 2.14 -5.97
N GLY A 27 -15.05 1.38 -7.01
CA GLY A 27 -15.94 1.12 -8.14
C GLY A 27 -17.20 0.37 -7.73
N LYS A 28 -17.05 -0.63 -6.86
CA LYS A 28 -18.18 -1.38 -6.29
C LYS A 28 -19.09 -0.48 -5.47
N GLU A 29 -18.53 0.33 -4.58
CA GLU A 29 -19.31 1.24 -3.74
C GLU A 29 -20.00 2.34 -4.57
N ALA A 30 -19.30 2.93 -5.54
CA ALA A 30 -19.88 3.90 -6.45
C ALA A 30 -21.08 3.33 -7.19
N LEU A 31 -20.98 2.08 -7.68
CA LEU A 31 -22.09 1.40 -8.34
C LEU A 31 -23.25 1.09 -7.39
N LEU A 32 -22.94 0.62 -6.17
CA LEU A 32 -23.98 0.32 -5.16
C LEU A 32 -24.72 1.56 -4.64
N ARG A 33 -24.11 2.73 -4.69
CA ARG A 33 -24.75 4.02 -4.34
C ARG A 33 -25.56 4.59 -5.50
N ARG A 34 -25.40 4.09 -6.72
CA ARG A 34 -26.01 4.65 -7.91
C ARG A 34 -27.50 4.34 -7.96
N GLU A 35 -28.29 5.39 -8.14
CA GLU A 35 -29.73 5.30 -8.41
C GLU A 35 -30.01 5.34 -9.92
N PRO A 36 -31.19 4.87 -10.37
CA PRO A 36 -31.55 4.95 -11.78
C PRO A 36 -31.54 6.39 -12.30
N VAL A 37 -30.91 6.59 -13.43
CA VAL A 37 -30.84 7.89 -14.10
C VAL A 37 -32.24 8.21 -14.68
N THR A 38 -32.75 9.37 -14.35
CA THR A 38 -34.03 9.87 -14.84
C THR A 38 -33.89 10.87 -15.97
N ASP A 39 -32.71 11.52 -16.05
CA ASP A 39 -32.39 12.40 -17.16
C ASP A 39 -32.08 11.62 -18.43
N ARG A 40 -32.72 12.04 -19.54
CA ARG A 40 -32.63 11.32 -20.82
C ARG A 40 -31.25 11.46 -21.45
N GLU A 41 -30.63 12.63 -21.35
CA GLU A 41 -29.35 12.89 -21.99
C GLU A 41 -28.20 12.21 -21.21
N GLU A 42 -28.28 12.24 -19.89
CA GLU A 42 -27.37 11.46 -19.04
C GLU A 42 -27.48 9.96 -19.33
N GLY A 43 -28.71 9.45 -19.45
CA GLY A 43 -28.98 8.05 -19.78
C GLY A 43 -28.41 7.63 -21.14
N LYS A 44 -28.49 8.51 -22.15
CA LYS A 44 -27.86 8.28 -23.46
C LYS A 44 -26.35 8.24 -23.36
N LYS A 45 -25.75 9.20 -22.66
CA LYS A 45 -24.30 9.27 -22.46
C LYS A 45 -23.75 8.01 -21.80
N LEU A 46 -24.40 7.53 -20.74
CA LEU A 46 -24.01 6.29 -20.05
C LEU A 46 -24.13 5.06 -20.95
N ARG A 47 -25.20 4.99 -21.74
CA ARG A 47 -25.38 3.91 -22.72
C ARG A 47 -24.28 3.96 -23.80
N SER A 48 -23.95 5.13 -24.32
CA SER A 48 -22.86 5.28 -25.27
C SER A 48 -21.54 4.82 -24.70
N LEU A 49 -21.18 5.24 -23.48
CA LEU A 49 -19.97 4.78 -22.78
C LEU A 49 -19.92 3.25 -22.64
N GLY A 50 -21.04 2.63 -22.25
CA GLY A 50 -21.11 1.17 -22.16
C GLY A 50 -20.94 0.46 -23.50
N LEU A 51 -21.51 0.99 -24.57
CA LEU A 51 -21.35 0.45 -25.92
C LEU A 51 -19.94 0.64 -26.47
N GLU A 52 -19.33 1.79 -26.21
CA GLU A 52 -17.94 2.09 -26.58
C GLU A 52 -16.95 1.20 -25.84
N TRP A 53 -17.17 0.99 -24.53
CA TRP A 53 -16.39 0.04 -23.72
C TRP A 53 -16.48 -1.40 -24.27
N HIS A 54 -17.70 -1.83 -24.64
CA HIS A 54 -17.92 -3.13 -25.24
C HIS A 54 -17.17 -3.27 -26.59
N ARG A 55 -17.20 -2.23 -27.46
CA ARG A 55 -16.43 -2.22 -28.71
C ARG A 55 -14.94 -2.34 -28.47
N LEU A 56 -14.40 -1.56 -27.53
CA LEU A 56 -12.99 -1.62 -27.14
C LEU A 56 -12.58 -3.03 -26.75
N HIS A 57 -13.36 -3.68 -25.90
CA HIS A 57 -13.10 -5.06 -25.47
C HIS A 57 -13.13 -6.08 -26.61
N HIS A 58 -14.03 -5.92 -27.57
CA HIS A 58 -14.13 -6.83 -28.71
C HIS A 58 -13.06 -6.63 -29.76
N CYS A 59 -12.61 -5.41 -29.98
CA CYS A 59 -11.67 -5.10 -31.06
C CYS A 59 -10.21 -5.22 -30.63
N LEU A 60 -9.85 -4.79 -29.42
CA LEU A 60 -8.45 -4.65 -29.00
C LEU A 60 -8.04 -5.60 -27.87
N HIS A 61 -8.98 -6.31 -27.24
CA HIS A 61 -8.69 -7.21 -26.12
C HIS A 61 -7.77 -6.53 -25.09
N PRO A 62 -8.21 -5.42 -24.46
CA PRO A 62 -7.38 -4.63 -23.57
C PRO A 62 -6.80 -5.49 -22.45
N LYS A 63 -5.64 -5.09 -21.95
CA LYS A 63 -4.99 -5.79 -20.84
C LYS A 63 -5.92 -5.85 -19.64
N ALA A 64 -5.88 -6.98 -18.91
CA ALA A 64 -6.62 -7.10 -17.67
C ALA A 64 -6.17 -6.01 -16.69
N LEU A 65 -7.14 -5.31 -16.11
CA LEU A 65 -6.86 -4.33 -15.08
C LEU A 65 -6.39 -5.02 -13.80
N HIS A 66 -5.46 -4.41 -13.11
CA HIS A 66 -5.03 -4.88 -11.81
C HIS A 66 -6.09 -4.58 -10.76
N SER A 67 -6.29 -5.49 -9.82
CA SER A 67 -7.07 -5.20 -8.62
C SER A 67 -6.18 -4.49 -7.59
N TRP A 68 -6.77 -3.60 -6.81
CA TRP A 68 -6.09 -2.91 -5.72
C TRP A 68 -6.98 -2.85 -4.48
N ASP A 69 -6.36 -2.71 -3.31
CA ASP A 69 -7.07 -2.42 -2.08
C ASP A 69 -7.54 -0.95 -2.08
N GLU A 70 -8.37 -0.58 -1.12
CA GLU A 70 -8.95 0.76 -1.02
C GLU A 70 -7.88 1.87 -1.03
N VAL A 71 -7.85 2.68 -2.10
CA VAL A 71 -6.87 3.76 -2.27
C VAL A 71 -7.41 5.14 -1.87
N GLU A 72 -8.74 5.32 -1.80
CA GLU A 72 -9.35 6.62 -1.47
C GLU A 72 -8.83 7.17 -0.13
N LYS A 73 -8.70 6.33 0.87
CA LYS A 73 -8.16 6.70 2.18
C LYS A 73 -6.69 7.10 2.15
N LEU A 74 -5.92 6.55 1.20
CA LEU A 74 -4.49 6.85 1.08
C LEU A 74 -4.24 8.29 0.66
N PHE A 75 -5.13 8.88 -0.14
CA PHE A 75 -5.02 10.29 -0.53
C PHE A 75 -5.08 11.26 0.66
N SER A 76 -5.76 10.89 1.75
CA SER A 76 -5.77 11.68 2.98
C SER A 76 -4.42 11.60 3.71
N ILE A 77 -3.79 10.43 3.69
CA ILE A 77 -2.48 10.18 4.32
C ILE A 77 -1.39 10.93 3.55
N ILE A 78 -1.37 10.80 2.22
CA ILE A 78 -0.34 11.40 1.36
C ILE A 78 -0.30 12.94 1.47
N LYS A 79 -1.42 13.57 1.79
CA LYS A 79 -1.50 15.03 1.98
C LYS A 79 -0.81 15.53 3.24
N VAL A 80 -0.48 14.66 4.18
CA VAL A 80 0.16 15.01 5.44
C VAL A 80 1.68 14.96 5.26
N GLU A 81 2.35 16.08 5.45
CA GLU A 81 3.81 16.16 5.38
C GLU A 81 4.47 15.24 6.42
N GLY A 82 5.43 14.44 5.99
CA GLY A 82 6.11 13.46 6.83
C GLY A 82 5.35 12.15 7.05
N ALA A 83 4.15 12.01 6.51
CA ALA A 83 3.44 10.72 6.55
C ALA A 83 4.14 9.69 5.63
N ALA A 84 4.14 8.42 6.07
CA ALA A 84 4.71 7.32 5.31
C ALA A 84 3.63 6.30 4.98
N LEU A 85 3.69 5.77 3.76
CA LEU A 85 2.89 4.62 3.35
C LEU A 85 3.61 3.33 3.71
N THR A 86 2.86 2.31 4.08
CA THR A 86 3.37 0.94 4.13
C THR A 86 3.63 0.42 2.72
N THR A 87 4.46 -0.62 2.56
CA THR A 87 4.73 -1.24 1.25
C THR A 87 3.46 -1.73 0.57
N LYS A 88 2.51 -2.30 1.33
CA LYS A 88 1.20 -2.74 0.80
C LYS A 88 0.37 -1.58 0.28
N GLN A 89 0.32 -0.47 1.02
CA GLN A 89 -0.39 0.74 0.58
C GLN A 89 0.23 1.34 -0.67
N ALA A 90 1.56 1.43 -0.73
CA ALA A 90 2.29 1.88 -1.90
C ALA A 90 2.03 0.96 -3.11
N PHE A 91 2.00 -0.36 -2.90
CA PHE A 91 1.69 -1.33 -3.94
C PHE A 91 0.25 -1.17 -4.48
N SER A 92 -0.75 -1.01 -3.61
CA SER A 92 -2.14 -0.76 -4.04
C SER A 92 -2.25 0.52 -4.86
N LEU A 93 -1.54 1.58 -4.46
CA LEU A 93 -1.48 2.82 -5.21
C LEU A 93 -0.82 2.63 -6.59
N LEU A 94 0.25 1.82 -6.67
CA LEU A 94 0.89 1.46 -7.93
C LEU A 94 -0.07 0.70 -8.87
N GLN A 95 -0.79 -0.30 -8.34
CA GLN A 95 -1.77 -1.07 -9.13
C GLN A 95 -2.89 -0.18 -9.67
N PHE A 96 -3.37 0.75 -8.83
CA PHE A 96 -4.34 1.77 -9.27
C PHE A 96 -3.78 2.64 -10.39
N ALA A 97 -2.58 3.20 -10.23
CA ALA A 97 -1.93 4.05 -11.22
C ALA A 97 -1.70 3.31 -12.55
N LEU A 98 -1.13 2.11 -12.49
CA LEU A 98 -0.90 1.27 -13.67
C LEU A 98 -2.19 0.93 -14.41
N SER A 99 -3.29 0.67 -13.68
CA SER A 99 -4.59 0.40 -14.28
C SER A 99 -5.17 1.65 -14.96
N ALA A 100 -5.04 2.82 -14.34
CA ALA A 100 -5.49 4.09 -14.93
C ALA A 100 -4.70 4.42 -16.23
N SER A 101 -3.38 4.27 -16.19
CA SER A 101 -2.50 4.48 -17.35
C SER A 101 -2.76 3.47 -18.47
N ALA A 102 -3.06 2.21 -18.12
CA ALA A 102 -3.41 1.18 -19.11
C ALA A 102 -4.71 1.53 -19.83
N ILE A 103 -5.77 1.90 -19.10
CA ILE A 103 -7.05 2.32 -19.72
C ILE A 103 -6.85 3.53 -20.63
N GLN A 104 -6.06 4.50 -20.18
CA GLN A 104 -5.79 5.72 -20.98
C GLN A 104 -5.10 5.37 -22.29
N LYS A 105 -4.06 4.52 -22.26
CA LYS A 105 -3.35 4.05 -23.46
C LYS A 105 -4.24 3.23 -24.38
N ASP A 106 -4.97 2.28 -23.82
CA ASP A 106 -5.87 1.41 -24.59
C ASP A 106 -6.96 2.24 -25.29
N ALA A 107 -7.52 3.26 -24.63
CA ALA A 107 -8.50 4.15 -25.22
C ALA A 107 -7.90 5.07 -26.30
N GLU A 108 -6.67 5.55 -26.11
CA GLU A 108 -5.94 6.34 -27.10
C GLU A 108 -5.63 5.53 -28.37
N GLU A 109 -5.14 4.32 -28.21
CA GLU A 109 -4.86 3.41 -29.33
C GLU A 109 -6.15 3.01 -30.05
N ALA A 110 -7.19 2.66 -29.31
CA ALA A 110 -8.48 2.28 -29.84
C ALA A 110 -9.15 3.40 -30.64
N SER A 111 -9.03 4.65 -30.18
CA SER A 111 -9.65 5.80 -30.85
C SER A 111 -9.17 6.02 -32.29
N LYS A 112 -8.02 5.44 -32.67
CA LYS A 112 -7.46 5.49 -34.04
C LYS A 112 -8.13 4.50 -34.99
N GLU A 113 -8.73 3.43 -34.46
CA GLU A 113 -9.28 2.34 -35.24
C GLU A 113 -10.80 2.22 -35.11
N ILE A 114 -11.37 2.61 -33.94
CA ILE A 114 -12.79 2.49 -33.67
C ILE A 114 -13.39 3.79 -33.12
N ASP A 115 -14.68 3.98 -33.38
CA ASP A 115 -15.42 5.16 -32.93
C ASP A 115 -15.85 5.03 -31.46
N ILE A 116 -15.08 5.70 -30.56
CA ILE A 116 -15.28 5.69 -29.09
C ILE A 116 -15.12 7.10 -28.48
N PRO A 117 -15.83 8.12 -29.00
CA PRO A 117 -15.56 9.52 -28.63
C PRO A 117 -15.81 9.82 -27.16
N HIS A 118 -16.86 9.25 -26.54
CA HIS A 118 -17.19 9.51 -25.13
C HIS A 118 -16.19 8.84 -24.18
N LEU A 119 -15.80 7.61 -24.48
CA LEU A 119 -14.82 6.88 -23.69
C LEU A 119 -13.44 7.52 -23.80
N HIS A 120 -13.01 7.87 -25.00
CA HIS A 120 -11.76 8.57 -25.23
C HIS A 120 -11.72 9.92 -24.49
N ALA A 121 -12.77 10.75 -24.63
CA ALA A 121 -12.87 12.02 -23.90
C ALA A 121 -12.86 11.85 -22.36
N LEU A 122 -13.42 10.76 -21.85
CA LEU A 122 -13.35 10.44 -20.42
C LEU A 122 -11.92 10.07 -20.00
N CYS A 123 -11.24 9.23 -20.76
CA CYS A 123 -9.87 8.80 -20.48
C CYS A 123 -8.85 9.93 -20.58
N GLN A 124 -9.08 10.90 -21.48
CA GLN A 124 -8.25 12.10 -21.60
C GLN A 124 -8.27 13.01 -20.35
N GLN A 125 -9.25 12.85 -19.46
CA GLN A 125 -9.31 13.58 -18.19
C GLN A 125 -8.41 12.97 -17.11
N LEU A 126 -7.90 11.75 -17.32
CA LEU A 126 -6.96 11.13 -16.38
C LEU A 126 -5.61 11.84 -16.44
N PRO A 127 -5.01 12.16 -15.29
CA PRO A 127 -3.68 12.77 -15.25
C PRO A 127 -2.61 11.75 -15.68
N ASP A 128 -1.46 12.26 -16.11
CA ASP A 128 -0.26 11.44 -16.30
C ASP A 128 0.28 11.00 -14.93
N LEU A 129 0.30 9.69 -14.70
CA LEU A 129 0.75 9.07 -13.45
C LEU A 129 2.16 8.45 -13.56
N THR A 130 2.84 8.61 -14.71
CA THR A 130 4.13 7.96 -14.99
C THR A 130 5.20 8.24 -13.94
N VAL A 131 5.26 9.47 -13.42
CA VAL A 131 6.23 9.84 -12.38
C VAL A 131 5.94 9.08 -11.09
N ALA A 132 4.68 9.02 -10.67
CA ALA A 132 4.27 8.31 -9.45
C ALA A 132 4.50 6.80 -9.60
N GLU A 133 4.17 6.23 -10.76
CA GLU A 133 4.42 4.82 -11.08
C GLU A 133 5.90 4.48 -10.94
N ASN A 134 6.79 5.25 -11.57
CA ASN A 134 8.22 5.00 -11.55
C ASN A 134 8.82 5.11 -10.13
N GLU A 135 8.41 6.11 -9.35
CA GLU A 135 8.91 6.29 -7.99
C GLU A 135 8.44 5.17 -7.04
N ILE A 136 7.20 4.72 -7.17
CA ILE A 136 6.70 3.61 -6.36
C ILE A 136 7.33 2.29 -6.84
N ASP A 137 7.39 2.04 -8.16
CA ASP A 137 8.03 0.82 -8.71
C ASP A 137 9.50 0.73 -8.34
N ARG A 138 10.21 1.85 -8.18
CA ARG A 138 11.60 1.86 -7.70
C ARG A 138 11.73 1.21 -6.32
N VAL A 139 10.73 1.34 -5.45
CA VAL A 139 10.78 0.91 -4.03
C VAL A 139 10.10 -0.43 -3.79
N VAL A 140 9.00 -0.70 -4.50
CA VAL A 140 8.15 -1.88 -4.27
C VAL A 140 8.25 -2.84 -5.44
N ASP A 141 8.35 -4.14 -5.16
CA ASP A 141 8.39 -5.18 -6.19
C ASP A 141 6.98 -5.63 -6.62
N LYS A 142 6.92 -6.53 -7.61
CA LYS A 142 5.68 -7.11 -8.14
C LYS A 142 4.83 -7.88 -7.13
N ASN A 143 5.37 -8.22 -5.96
CA ASN A 143 4.67 -8.92 -4.88
C ASN A 143 4.22 -7.97 -3.77
N GLY A 144 4.50 -6.66 -3.91
CA GLY A 144 4.21 -5.67 -2.88
C GLY A 144 5.22 -5.64 -1.74
N GLU A 145 6.40 -6.26 -1.94
CA GLU A 145 7.49 -6.25 -0.97
C GLU A 145 8.50 -5.14 -1.30
N MET A 146 9.22 -4.69 -0.28
CA MET A 146 10.26 -3.68 -0.45
C MET A 146 11.44 -4.26 -1.21
N LYS A 147 11.81 -3.65 -2.33
CA LYS A 147 13.03 -4.00 -3.08
C LYS A 147 14.28 -3.81 -2.22
N ASP A 148 15.30 -4.63 -2.46
CA ASP A 148 16.60 -4.51 -1.76
C ASP A 148 17.41 -3.35 -2.31
N LEU A 149 17.08 -2.14 -1.86
CA LEU A 149 17.74 -0.91 -2.26
C LEU A 149 19.12 -0.76 -1.58
N PRO A 150 20.12 -0.19 -2.27
CA PRO A 150 21.46 0.03 -1.69
C PRO A 150 21.42 0.81 -0.38
N GLU A 151 20.56 1.82 -0.28
CA GLU A 151 20.37 2.66 0.92
C GLU A 151 19.83 1.84 2.10
N ILE A 152 18.84 0.99 1.85
CA ILE A 152 18.26 0.11 2.86
C ILE A 152 19.27 -0.94 3.30
N ARG A 153 20.04 -1.49 2.35
CA ARG A 153 21.13 -2.45 2.64
C ARG A 153 22.20 -1.81 3.50
N ALA A 154 22.60 -0.58 3.20
CA ALA A 154 23.57 0.16 4.00
C ALA A 154 23.11 0.37 5.46
N ILE A 155 21.83 0.75 5.63
CA ILE A 155 21.23 0.90 6.97
C ILE A 155 21.21 -0.44 7.71
N ARG A 156 20.76 -1.52 7.07
CA ARG A 156 20.75 -2.88 7.66
C ARG A 156 22.16 -3.32 8.09
N ASN A 157 23.15 -3.10 7.24
CA ASN A 157 24.54 -3.41 7.55
C ASN A 157 25.05 -2.58 8.74
N ARG A 158 24.68 -1.30 8.82
CA ARG A 158 25.04 -0.44 9.95
C ARG A 158 24.40 -0.92 11.25
N ILE A 159 23.11 -1.29 11.22
CA ILE A 159 22.40 -1.88 12.37
C ILE A 159 23.11 -3.17 12.82
N ALA A 160 23.43 -4.08 11.89
CA ALA A 160 24.14 -5.32 12.22
C ALA A 160 25.52 -5.08 12.83
N ALA A 161 26.25 -4.08 12.31
CA ALA A 161 27.56 -3.70 12.87
C ALA A 161 27.41 -3.15 14.31
N LEU A 162 26.44 -2.28 14.56
CA LEU A 162 26.18 -1.74 15.89
C LEU A 162 25.75 -2.84 16.89
N HIS A 163 24.93 -3.79 16.48
CA HIS A 163 24.62 -4.95 17.33
C HIS A 163 25.86 -5.76 17.68
N LYS A 164 26.75 -5.98 16.72
CA LYS A 164 28.00 -6.69 16.98
C LYS A 164 28.93 -5.91 17.91
N GLU A 165 28.98 -4.58 17.80
CA GLU A 165 29.73 -3.71 18.73
C GLU A 165 29.17 -3.84 20.15
N ILE A 166 27.84 -3.76 20.32
CA ILE A 166 27.16 -3.94 21.62
C ILE A 166 27.47 -5.32 22.22
N ASP A 167 27.35 -6.39 21.42
CA ASP A 167 27.64 -7.74 21.88
C ASP A 167 29.11 -7.90 22.33
N THR A 168 30.02 -7.25 21.60
CA THR A 168 31.46 -7.28 21.94
C THR A 168 31.72 -6.53 23.25
N GLU A 169 31.11 -5.36 23.42
CA GLU A 169 31.25 -4.57 24.64
C GLU A 169 30.69 -5.32 25.85
N ILE A 170 29.51 -5.91 25.75
CA ILE A 170 28.90 -6.70 26.83
C ILE A 170 29.78 -7.92 27.17
N ARG A 171 30.35 -8.59 26.16
CA ARG A 171 31.26 -9.71 26.39
C ARG A 171 32.51 -9.28 27.16
N SER A 172 33.02 -8.09 26.89
CA SER A 172 34.20 -7.56 27.62
C SER A 172 33.91 -7.50 29.13
N TYR A 173 32.74 -7.01 29.54
CA TYR A 173 32.32 -6.99 30.92
C TYR A 173 32.06 -8.40 31.54
N THR A 174 31.59 -9.35 30.75
CA THR A 174 31.33 -10.72 31.25
C THR A 174 32.58 -11.58 31.33
N THR A 175 33.61 -11.30 30.54
CA THR A 175 34.86 -12.07 30.49
C THR A 175 35.96 -11.48 31.33
N ASP A 176 35.94 -10.16 31.58
CA ASP A 176 36.94 -9.51 32.44
C ASP A 176 36.76 -9.92 33.91
N PRO A 177 37.79 -10.51 34.56
CA PRO A 177 37.71 -10.93 35.99
C PRO A 177 37.35 -9.79 36.94
N LEU A 178 37.69 -8.54 36.58
CA LEU A 178 37.40 -7.35 37.40
C LEU A 178 35.89 -7.12 37.52
N TYR A 179 35.17 -7.26 36.42
CA TYR A 179 33.74 -7.00 36.36
C TYR A 179 32.89 -8.26 36.60
N SER A 180 33.32 -9.41 36.05
CA SER A 180 32.59 -10.67 36.13
C SER A 180 32.32 -11.12 37.58
N ALA A 181 33.25 -10.84 38.50
CA ALA A 181 33.08 -11.11 39.94
C ALA A 181 31.94 -10.29 40.58
N SER A 182 31.55 -9.21 39.99
CA SER A 182 30.45 -8.32 40.44
C SER A 182 29.10 -8.64 39.79
N LEU A 183 29.08 -9.50 38.76
CA LEU A 183 27.86 -9.90 38.06
C LEU A 183 27.15 -11.05 38.81
N GLN A 184 25.83 -11.01 38.83
CA GLN A 184 25.00 -12.11 39.27
C GLN A 184 24.87 -13.18 38.19
N SER A 185 24.86 -12.76 36.92
CA SER A 185 24.84 -13.62 35.74
C SER A 185 25.69 -12.99 34.63
N THR A 186 26.45 -13.82 33.90
CA THR A 186 27.22 -13.43 32.74
C THR A 186 26.39 -13.42 31.46
N VAL A 187 25.10 -13.82 31.55
CA VAL A 187 24.19 -13.81 30.42
C VAL A 187 23.43 -12.47 30.39
N PRO A 188 23.57 -11.67 29.33
CA PRO A 188 22.81 -10.43 29.21
C PRO A 188 21.32 -10.70 28.98
N VAL A 189 20.46 -9.83 29.49
CA VAL A 189 19.00 -9.90 29.36
C VAL A 189 18.51 -8.63 28.64
N LEU A 190 17.55 -8.79 27.76
CA LEU A 190 16.90 -7.64 27.11
C LEU A 190 15.81 -7.06 28.02
N ARG A 191 15.94 -5.77 28.38
CA ARG A 191 14.97 -5.04 29.20
C ARG A 191 14.68 -3.67 28.54
N GLY A 192 13.42 -3.40 28.24
CA GLY A 192 13.02 -2.12 27.63
C GLY A 192 13.77 -1.79 26.32
N GLY A 193 14.18 -2.79 25.54
CA GLY A 193 14.95 -2.61 24.30
C GLY A 193 16.47 -2.45 24.52
N HIS A 194 16.96 -2.50 25.77
CA HIS A 194 18.37 -2.43 26.13
C HIS A 194 18.90 -3.79 26.59
N GLN A 195 20.13 -4.12 26.21
CA GLN A 195 20.84 -5.24 26.77
C GLN A 195 21.40 -4.83 28.16
N VAL A 196 21.04 -5.57 29.20
CA VAL A 196 21.42 -5.29 30.56
C VAL A 196 22.13 -6.48 31.19
N LEU A 197 23.07 -6.23 32.11
CA LEU A 197 23.72 -7.24 32.94
C LEU A 197 23.20 -7.16 34.36
N ALA A 198 22.92 -8.30 34.97
CA ALA A 198 22.53 -8.39 36.38
C ALA A 198 23.76 -8.23 37.27
N VAL A 199 23.78 -7.16 38.09
CA VAL A 199 24.85 -6.90 39.06
C VAL A 199 24.43 -7.33 40.46
N ARG A 200 25.31 -7.93 41.19
CA ARG A 200 25.09 -8.34 42.60
C ARG A 200 24.83 -7.14 43.50
N SER A 201 23.85 -7.23 44.35
CA SER A 201 23.42 -6.13 45.22
C SER A 201 24.53 -5.64 46.19
N ASP A 202 25.42 -6.55 46.60
CA ASP A 202 26.56 -6.30 47.48
C ASP A 202 27.77 -5.67 46.76
N ARG A 203 27.74 -5.58 45.43
CA ARG A 203 28.84 -5.06 44.59
C ARG A 203 28.44 -4.00 43.60
N ARG A 204 27.35 -3.28 43.88
CA ARG A 204 26.83 -2.22 42.96
C ARG A 204 27.81 -1.10 42.63
N GLY A 205 28.75 -0.80 43.51
CA GLY A 205 29.80 0.23 43.26
C GLY A 205 30.95 -0.21 42.39
N GLY A 206 31.02 -1.49 42.01
CA GLY A 206 32.13 -2.05 41.21
C GLY A 206 32.01 -1.88 39.71
N ILE A 207 30.82 -1.52 39.21
CA ILE A 207 30.56 -1.33 37.78
C ILE A 207 29.89 0.02 37.60
N GLN A 208 30.49 0.86 36.72
CA GLN A 208 29.88 2.11 36.32
C GLN A 208 28.82 1.84 35.22
N GLY A 209 27.63 2.35 35.39
CA GLY A 209 26.55 2.17 34.43
C GLY A 209 25.23 2.82 34.87
N ILE A 210 24.23 2.75 33.99
CA ILE A 210 22.89 3.21 34.27
C ILE A 210 22.06 2.06 34.82
N VAL A 211 21.42 2.26 35.97
CA VAL A 211 20.55 1.27 36.58
C VAL A 211 19.18 1.34 35.91
N HIS A 212 18.80 0.28 35.22
CA HIS A 212 17.49 0.15 34.56
C HIS A 212 16.38 -0.34 35.49
N GLU A 213 16.73 -1.25 36.42
CA GLU A 213 15.75 -1.84 37.33
C GLU A 213 16.47 -2.30 38.62
N LEU A 214 15.80 -2.17 39.74
CA LEU A 214 16.23 -2.68 41.03
C LEU A 214 15.36 -3.89 41.42
N SER A 215 15.91 -5.08 41.52
CA SER A 215 15.24 -6.26 42.05
C SER A 215 15.44 -6.36 43.55
#